data_1f318bc37e17999d75c0836a4bc54c30
#
_entry.id   1f318bc37e17999d75c0836a4bc54c30
#
_cell.length_a   1.000
_cell.length_b   1.000
_cell.length_c   1.000
_cell.angle_alpha   90.00
_cell.angle_beta   90.00
_cell.angle_gamma   90.00
#
_symmetry.space_group_name_H-M   'P 1'
#
loop_
_entity.id
_entity.type
_entity.pdbx_description
1 polymer ?
#
loop_
_entity_poly.entity_id
_entity_poly.type
_entity_poly.pdbx_seq_one_letter_code
_entity_poly.pdbx_strand_id
1 'polypeptide(L)'
;QEVKLSLLNNQIMVQIDKVVIVSRLIEGKFPDYRRVIPPAFNIKTLFNVKELAGAVERVALFSSDGDYSIIKVSVGNNEIVVSSSSPDVGKGREVIECQTQGETINVAFNSKYIIDILKNLTDEQATMELNTSLSPVCIKPITESNYIYIVTPVRVVF
;
A
#
# COMPACT_ATOMS: atom_id res chain seq x y z
N GLN A 1 -33.03 4.43 -4.39
CA GLN A 1 -32.73 3.75 -5.64
C GLN A 1 -32.49 2.27 -5.30
N GLU A 2 -33.19 1.35 -5.93
CA GLU A 2 -33.06 -0.08 -5.68
C GLU A 2 -32.09 -0.68 -6.70
N VAL A 3 -31.16 -1.52 -6.21
CA VAL A 3 -30.20 -2.27 -7.05
C VAL A 3 -30.55 -3.75 -6.96
N LYS A 4 -30.83 -4.37 -8.11
CA LYS A 4 -31.07 -5.82 -8.18
C LYS A 4 -29.79 -6.53 -8.61
N LEU A 5 -29.37 -7.51 -7.81
CA LEU A 5 -28.23 -8.38 -8.10
C LEU A 5 -28.74 -9.79 -8.39
N SER A 6 -28.30 -10.35 -9.51
CA SER A 6 -28.59 -11.74 -9.88
C SER A 6 -27.29 -12.47 -10.16
N LEU A 7 -27.08 -13.58 -9.46
CA LEU A 7 -25.95 -14.47 -9.68
C LEU A 7 -26.39 -15.66 -10.52
N LEU A 8 -25.76 -15.86 -11.65
CA LEU A 8 -25.86 -17.03 -12.52
C LEU A 8 -24.55 -17.84 -12.38
N ASN A 9 -24.50 -19.07 -12.88
CA ASN A 9 -23.39 -20.00 -12.65
C ASN A 9 -21.98 -19.38 -12.79
N ASN A 10 -21.76 -18.50 -13.78
CA ASN A 10 -20.47 -17.85 -14.03
C ASN A 10 -20.59 -16.35 -14.36
N GLN A 11 -21.74 -15.76 -14.06
CA GLN A 11 -22.03 -14.37 -14.39
C GLN A 11 -22.72 -13.67 -13.22
N ILE A 12 -22.48 -12.38 -13.08
CA ILE A 12 -23.23 -11.47 -12.23
C ILE A 12 -23.96 -10.47 -13.11
N MET A 13 -25.23 -10.24 -12.82
CA MET A 13 -26.03 -9.20 -13.44
C MET A 13 -26.44 -8.19 -12.38
N VAL A 14 -26.19 -6.93 -12.67
CA VAL A 14 -26.58 -5.78 -11.84
C VAL A 14 -27.60 -4.96 -12.62
N GLN A 15 -28.77 -4.73 -12.06
CA GLN A 15 -29.80 -3.88 -12.66
C GLN A 15 -30.09 -2.69 -11.75
N ILE A 16 -30.03 -1.50 -12.33
CA ILE A 16 -30.37 -0.23 -11.67
C ILE A 16 -31.29 0.52 -12.62
N ASP A 17 -32.53 0.67 -12.25
CA ASP A 17 -33.57 1.26 -13.09
C ASP A 17 -33.66 0.59 -14.49
N LYS A 18 -33.26 1.32 -15.54
CA LYS A 18 -33.22 0.85 -16.93
C LYS A 18 -31.86 0.34 -17.40
N VAL A 19 -30.85 0.44 -16.55
CA VAL A 19 -29.48 0.02 -16.86
C VAL A 19 -29.25 -1.39 -16.36
N VAL A 20 -28.72 -2.25 -17.25
CA VAL A 20 -28.33 -3.62 -16.93
C VAL A 20 -26.84 -3.78 -17.26
N ILE A 21 -26.08 -4.24 -16.29
CA ILE A 21 -24.65 -4.56 -16.43
C ILE A 21 -24.50 -6.05 -16.20
N VAL A 22 -23.81 -6.74 -17.11
CA VAL A 22 -23.50 -8.16 -16.99
C VAL A 22 -21.99 -8.33 -17.06
N SER A 23 -21.43 -9.10 -16.11
CA SER A 23 -20.00 -9.44 -16.09
C SER A 23 -19.82 -10.92 -15.83
N ARG A 24 -18.75 -11.50 -16.36
CA ARG A 24 -18.32 -12.85 -15.99
C ARG A 24 -17.67 -12.84 -14.60
N LEU A 25 -17.93 -13.90 -13.85
CA LEU A 25 -17.22 -14.15 -12.60
C LEU A 25 -15.83 -14.74 -12.90
N ILE A 26 -14.86 -14.36 -12.10
CA ILE A 26 -13.53 -14.97 -12.11
C ILE A 26 -13.64 -16.38 -11.53
N GLU A 27 -13.05 -17.36 -12.20
CA GLU A 27 -13.01 -18.73 -11.69
C GLU A 27 -12.06 -18.84 -10.48
N GLY A 28 -12.46 -19.69 -9.51
CA GLY A 28 -11.67 -19.99 -8.33
C GLY A 28 -12.31 -19.51 -7.03
N LYS A 29 -11.71 -19.94 -5.92
CA LYS A 29 -12.11 -19.48 -4.59
C LYS A 29 -11.39 -18.18 -4.27
N PHE A 30 -12.12 -17.21 -3.72
CA PHE A 30 -11.51 -15.99 -3.19
C PHE A 30 -10.44 -16.37 -2.14
N PRO A 31 -9.22 -15.83 -2.23
CA PRO A 31 -8.16 -16.12 -1.27
C PRO A 31 -8.58 -15.75 0.16
N ASP A 32 -8.20 -16.59 1.12
CA ASP A 32 -8.39 -16.26 2.54
C ASP A 32 -7.41 -15.15 2.94
N TYR A 33 -7.88 -13.91 2.91
CA TYR A 33 -7.08 -12.72 3.23
C TYR A 33 -6.50 -12.74 4.64
N ARG A 34 -7.10 -13.48 5.59
CA ARG A 34 -6.60 -13.60 6.96
C ARG A 34 -5.22 -14.24 7.02
N ARG A 35 -4.89 -15.07 6.02
CA ARG A 35 -3.57 -15.71 5.91
C ARG A 35 -2.48 -14.77 5.42
N VAL A 36 -2.87 -13.63 4.85
CA VAL A 36 -1.92 -12.61 4.37
C VAL A 36 -1.58 -11.61 5.48
N ILE A 37 -2.44 -11.49 6.49
CA ILE A 37 -2.23 -10.58 7.61
C ILE A 37 -1.30 -11.26 8.62
N PRO A 38 -0.08 -10.73 8.87
CA PRO A 38 0.79 -11.28 9.91
C PRO A 38 0.11 -11.23 11.29
N PRO A 39 0.27 -12.26 12.12
CA PRO A 39 -0.36 -12.31 13.44
C PRO A 39 0.26 -11.33 14.45
N ALA A 40 1.48 -10.88 14.21
CA ALA A 40 2.20 -9.91 15.02
C ALA A 40 3.19 -9.13 14.17
N PHE A 41 3.62 -7.97 14.65
CA PHE A 41 4.60 -7.10 14.02
C PHE A 41 5.69 -6.71 15.00
N ASN A 42 6.96 -6.75 14.57
CA ASN A 42 8.12 -6.42 15.38
C ASN A 42 8.51 -4.94 15.28
N ILE A 43 8.11 -4.28 14.19
CA ILE A 43 8.43 -2.89 13.90
C ILE A 43 7.11 -2.15 13.69
N LYS A 44 6.96 -1.02 14.36
CA LYS A 44 5.81 -0.15 14.23
C LYS A 44 6.26 1.29 14.13
N THR A 45 5.78 2.01 13.13
CA THR A 45 6.06 3.43 12.96
C THR A 45 4.78 4.24 12.80
N LEU A 46 4.72 5.36 13.50
CA LEU A 46 3.66 6.38 13.40
C LEU A 46 4.21 7.53 12.56
N PHE A 47 3.49 7.93 11.53
CA PHE A 47 3.92 8.94 10.56
C PHE A 47 2.79 9.88 10.15
N ASN A 48 3.16 11.07 9.62
CA ASN A 48 2.19 11.99 8.99
C ASN A 48 1.87 11.54 7.56
N VAL A 49 0.58 11.35 7.28
CA VAL A 49 0.10 10.80 5.99
C VAL A 49 0.44 11.72 4.83
N LYS A 50 0.23 13.03 4.97
CA LYS A 50 0.47 14.01 3.90
C LYS A 50 1.95 14.17 3.58
N GLU A 51 2.80 14.16 4.60
CA GLU A 51 4.26 14.25 4.42
C GLU A 51 4.80 13.04 3.68
N LEU A 52 4.41 11.83 4.11
CA LEU A 52 4.83 10.61 3.44
C LEU A 52 4.27 10.53 2.00
N ALA A 53 3.02 10.91 1.78
CA ALA A 53 2.42 10.91 0.45
C ALA A 53 3.19 11.85 -0.51
N GLY A 54 3.45 13.09 -0.09
CA GLY A 54 4.22 14.04 -0.88
C GLY A 54 5.63 13.57 -1.19
N ALA A 55 6.31 12.96 -0.20
CA ALA A 55 7.66 12.41 -0.40
C ALA A 55 7.66 11.24 -1.39
N VAL A 56 6.71 10.32 -1.25
CA VAL A 56 6.59 9.18 -2.19
C VAL A 56 6.27 9.67 -3.60
N GLU A 57 5.36 10.63 -3.77
CA GLU A 57 5.02 11.20 -5.07
C GLU A 57 6.25 11.87 -5.75
N ARG A 58 7.02 12.67 -5.02
CA ARG A 58 8.24 13.33 -5.57
C ARG A 58 9.33 12.32 -5.90
N VAL A 59 9.61 11.37 -5.01
CA VAL A 59 10.65 10.37 -5.21
C VAL A 59 10.28 9.39 -6.34
N ALA A 60 9.00 9.10 -6.52
CA ALA A 60 8.52 8.23 -7.59
C ALA A 60 8.83 8.77 -9.00
N LEU A 61 9.03 10.10 -9.16
CA LEU A 61 9.44 10.70 -10.43
C LEU A 61 10.83 10.24 -10.90
N PHE A 62 11.65 9.75 -9.99
CA PHE A 62 12.99 9.21 -10.29
C PHE A 62 13.00 7.69 -10.46
N SER A 63 11.86 7.04 -10.46
CA SER A 63 11.76 5.63 -10.82
C SER A 63 11.75 5.49 -12.34
N SER A 64 12.29 4.39 -12.87
CA SER A 64 12.26 4.13 -14.30
C SER A 64 10.83 4.03 -14.82
N ASP A 65 10.57 4.60 -15.99
CA ASP A 65 9.32 4.45 -16.74
C ASP A 65 9.09 2.98 -17.08
N GLY A 66 8.19 2.35 -16.39
CA GLY A 66 7.78 0.96 -16.59
C GLY A 66 6.61 0.61 -15.67
N ASP A 67 6.08 -0.60 -15.83
CA ASP A 67 4.98 -1.11 -15.02
C ASP A 67 5.31 -1.20 -13.51
N TYR A 68 6.59 -1.02 -13.13
CA TYR A 68 7.10 -1.14 -11.77
C TYR A 68 7.85 0.12 -11.34
N SER A 69 7.11 1.15 -10.93
CA SER A 69 7.69 2.32 -10.26
C SER A 69 8.13 1.93 -8.84
N ILE A 70 9.38 1.48 -8.68
CA ILE A 70 9.89 0.97 -7.41
C ILE A 70 10.49 2.10 -6.59
N ILE A 71 10.07 2.20 -5.34
CA ILE A 71 10.69 3.01 -4.31
C ILE A 71 11.30 2.11 -3.24
N LYS A 72 12.44 2.54 -2.68
CA LYS A 72 13.06 1.95 -1.49
C LYS A 72 12.68 2.78 -0.28
N VAL A 73 12.27 2.11 0.79
CA VAL A 73 11.83 2.73 2.04
C VAL A 73 12.66 2.14 3.18
N SER A 74 13.38 2.99 3.89
CA SER A 74 14.08 2.63 5.13
C SER A 74 13.30 3.20 6.31
N VAL A 75 12.94 2.37 7.27
CA VAL A 75 12.20 2.76 8.48
C VAL A 75 13.05 2.46 9.69
N GLY A 76 13.28 3.44 10.54
CA GLY A 76 14.07 3.28 11.79
C GLY A 76 14.63 4.61 12.26
N ASN A 77 15.16 4.65 13.48
CA ASN A 77 15.74 5.85 14.08
C ASN A 77 14.82 7.08 14.08
N ASN A 78 13.52 6.87 14.19
CA ASN A 78 12.47 7.91 14.08
C ASN A 78 12.46 8.65 12.73
N GLU A 79 12.92 8.01 11.68
CA GLU A 79 12.88 8.51 10.32
C GLU A 79 12.32 7.47 9.35
N ILE A 80 11.60 7.93 8.34
CA ILE A 80 11.29 7.18 7.13
C ILE A 80 12.07 7.83 6.00
N VAL A 81 12.97 7.07 5.38
CA VAL A 81 13.73 7.51 4.21
C VAL A 81 13.14 6.86 2.98
N VAL A 82 12.61 7.67 2.07
CA VAL A 82 12.12 7.22 0.76
C VAL A 82 13.16 7.54 -0.29
N SER A 83 13.51 6.59 -1.13
CA SER A 83 14.49 6.79 -2.20
C SER A 83 14.13 6.01 -3.47
N SER A 84 14.54 6.55 -4.60
CA SER A 84 14.47 5.90 -5.91
C SER A 84 15.65 6.32 -6.76
N SER A 85 16.01 5.50 -7.73
CA SER A 85 17.12 5.79 -8.63
C SER A 85 16.89 5.13 -10.00
N SER A 86 17.05 5.93 -11.04
CA SER A 86 17.06 5.47 -12.43
C SER A 86 18.30 6.00 -13.13
N PRO A 87 18.97 5.21 -13.98
CA PRO A 87 20.12 5.68 -14.77
C PRO A 87 19.77 6.89 -15.65
N ASP A 88 18.55 6.94 -16.17
CA ASP A 88 18.13 7.94 -17.17
C ASP A 88 17.59 9.23 -16.54
N VAL A 89 16.95 9.12 -15.35
CA VAL A 89 16.25 10.25 -14.72
C VAL A 89 17.04 10.84 -13.54
N GLY A 90 17.82 10.00 -12.85
CA GLY A 90 18.61 10.43 -11.70
C GLY A 90 18.20 9.75 -10.39
N LYS A 91 18.39 10.46 -9.26
CA LYS A 91 18.15 9.92 -7.92
C LYS A 91 17.31 10.88 -7.10
N GLY A 92 16.28 10.35 -6.44
CA GLY A 92 15.47 11.04 -5.45
C GLY A 92 15.68 10.44 -4.07
N ARG A 93 15.74 11.29 -3.04
CA ARG A 93 15.80 10.87 -1.64
C ARG A 93 15.12 11.91 -0.77
N GLU A 94 14.20 11.46 0.05
CA GLU A 94 13.52 12.30 1.05
C GLU A 94 13.51 11.60 2.41
N VAL A 95 13.50 12.41 3.46
CA VAL A 95 13.46 11.97 4.85
C VAL A 95 12.26 12.60 5.53
N ILE A 96 11.47 11.77 6.20
CA ILE A 96 10.29 12.17 6.94
C ILE A 96 10.48 11.77 8.40
N GLU A 97 10.19 12.67 9.31
CA GLU A 97 10.18 12.37 10.74
C GLU A 97 9.01 11.46 11.08
N CYS A 98 9.26 10.51 11.98
CA CYS A 98 8.25 9.57 12.45
C CYS A 98 8.56 9.12 13.88
N GLN A 99 7.69 8.32 14.46
CA GLN A 99 7.96 7.65 15.74
C GLN A 99 8.05 6.15 15.49
N THR A 100 9.23 5.58 15.61
CA THR A 100 9.48 4.16 15.33
C THR A 100 9.81 3.39 16.59
N GLN A 101 9.20 2.22 16.71
CA GLN A 101 9.54 1.18 17.67
C GLN A 101 10.05 -0.05 16.91
N GLY A 102 11.13 -0.66 17.37
CA GLY A 102 11.78 -1.81 16.73
C GLY A 102 13.05 -1.44 15.99
N GLU A 103 13.61 -2.41 15.28
CA GLU A 103 14.87 -2.29 14.56
C GLU A 103 14.69 -1.58 13.20
N THR A 104 15.79 -1.03 12.67
CA THR A 104 15.78 -0.44 11.34
C THR A 104 15.58 -1.51 10.26
N ILE A 105 14.71 -1.23 9.31
CA ILE A 105 14.41 -2.14 8.21
C ILE A 105 14.41 -1.41 6.87
N ASN A 106 14.84 -2.12 5.82
CA ASN A 106 14.76 -1.67 4.43
C ASN A 106 13.76 -2.53 3.67
N VAL A 107 12.81 -1.89 3.01
CA VAL A 107 11.78 -2.52 2.19
C VAL A 107 11.65 -1.80 0.86
N ALA A 108 11.12 -2.47 -0.15
CA ALA A 108 10.82 -1.82 -1.43
C ALA A 108 9.38 -2.07 -1.83
N PHE A 109 8.77 -1.06 -2.44
CA PHE A 109 7.37 -1.11 -2.85
C PHE A 109 7.19 -0.59 -4.28
N ASN A 110 6.10 -1.01 -4.91
CA ASN A 110 5.55 -0.25 -6.02
C ASN A 110 4.95 1.06 -5.46
N SER A 111 5.47 2.20 -5.92
CA SER A 111 5.05 3.51 -5.43
C SER A 111 3.56 3.79 -5.64
N LYS A 112 2.98 3.27 -6.73
CA LYS A 112 1.55 3.44 -7.03
C LYS A 112 0.68 2.87 -5.91
N TYR A 113 1.01 1.68 -5.40
CA TYR A 113 0.25 1.07 -4.30
C TYR A 113 0.35 1.86 -3.01
N ILE A 114 1.55 2.37 -2.70
CA ILE A 114 1.72 3.22 -1.50
C ILE A 114 0.95 4.54 -1.65
N ILE A 115 1.03 5.19 -2.81
CA ILE A 115 0.29 6.42 -3.10
C ILE A 115 -1.23 6.18 -2.98
N ASP A 116 -1.73 5.09 -3.55
CA ASP A 116 -3.16 4.75 -3.48
C ASP A 116 -3.62 4.52 -2.05
N ILE A 117 -2.82 3.83 -1.22
CA ILE A 117 -3.11 3.66 0.21
C ILE A 117 -3.16 5.02 0.91
N LEU A 118 -2.11 5.84 0.75
CA LEU A 118 -1.99 7.13 1.44
C LEU A 118 -3.10 8.12 1.04
N LYS A 119 -3.55 8.12 -0.21
CA LYS A 119 -4.67 8.94 -0.69
C LYS A 119 -6.03 8.55 -0.10
N ASN A 120 -6.18 7.30 0.31
CA ASN A 120 -7.42 6.79 0.90
C ASN A 120 -7.44 6.84 2.44
N LEU A 121 -6.33 7.20 3.08
CA LEU A 121 -6.28 7.46 4.50
C LEU A 121 -6.86 8.85 4.80
N THR A 122 -7.84 8.91 5.68
CA THR A 122 -8.52 10.16 6.06
C THR A 122 -7.89 10.84 7.28
N ASP A 123 -7.17 10.07 8.08
CA ASP A 123 -6.49 10.56 9.29
C ASP A 123 -5.23 11.37 8.92
N GLU A 124 -4.87 12.32 9.77
CA GLU A 124 -3.63 13.07 9.63
C GLU A 124 -2.40 12.19 9.85
N GLN A 125 -2.52 11.20 10.72
CA GLN A 125 -1.47 10.23 11.04
C GLN A 125 -1.94 8.80 10.79
N ALA A 126 -1.00 7.93 10.47
CA ALA A 126 -1.23 6.50 10.30
C ALA A 126 -0.08 5.68 10.87
N THR A 127 -0.30 4.39 11.06
CA THR A 127 0.74 3.45 11.47
C THR A 127 1.11 2.54 10.32
N MET A 128 2.41 2.25 10.20
CA MET A 128 2.96 1.20 9.35
C MET A 128 3.61 0.14 10.24
N GLU A 129 3.22 -1.10 10.06
CA GLU A 129 3.66 -2.25 10.87
C GLU A 129 4.37 -3.26 9.97
N LEU A 130 5.59 -3.66 10.36
CA LEU A 130 6.50 -4.46 9.54
C LEU A 130 7.15 -5.59 10.35
N ASN A 131 7.68 -6.58 9.64
CA ASN A 131 8.47 -7.69 10.23
C ASN A 131 9.80 -7.88 9.53
N THR A 132 9.76 -8.21 8.23
CA THR A 132 10.94 -8.45 7.40
C THR A 132 10.82 -7.69 6.08
N SER A 133 11.90 -7.60 5.34
CA SER A 133 11.94 -6.91 4.03
C SER A 133 11.04 -7.52 2.96
N LEU A 134 10.51 -8.71 3.19
CA LEU A 134 9.66 -9.45 2.23
C LEU A 134 8.29 -9.86 2.80
N SER A 135 8.07 -9.66 4.10
CA SER A 135 6.77 -9.94 4.72
C SER A 135 5.75 -8.86 4.37
N PRO A 136 4.46 -9.20 4.28
CA PRO A 136 3.42 -8.22 4.11
C PRO A 136 3.48 -7.13 5.18
N VAL A 137 3.29 -5.89 4.75
CA VAL A 137 3.28 -4.69 5.60
C VAL A 137 1.84 -4.24 5.79
N CYS A 138 1.49 -3.91 7.03
CA CYS A 138 0.17 -3.39 7.37
C CYS A 138 0.23 -1.87 7.53
N ILE A 139 -0.65 -1.15 6.87
CA ILE A 139 -0.87 0.28 7.05
C ILE A 139 -2.31 0.49 7.50
N LYS A 140 -2.49 1.27 8.57
CA LYS A 140 -3.82 1.53 9.12
C LYS A 140 -3.89 2.93 9.74
N PRO A 141 -5.08 3.55 9.76
CA PRO A 141 -5.30 4.80 10.47
C PRO A 141 -5.08 4.62 11.98
N ILE A 142 -4.88 5.72 12.70
CA ILE A 142 -4.76 5.70 14.17
C ILE A 142 -6.11 5.65 14.87
N THR A 143 -7.16 6.18 14.25
CA THR A 143 -8.52 6.08 14.76
C THR A 143 -9.05 4.66 14.56
N GLU A 144 -9.96 4.22 15.45
CA GLU A 144 -10.63 2.93 15.27
C GLU A 144 -11.34 2.91 13.91
N SER A 145 -10.93 1.98 13.07
CA SER A 145 -11.47 1.82 11.73
C SER A 145 -11.73 0.35 11.43
N ASN A 146 -12.69 0.11 10.56
CA ASN A 146 -13.06 -1.23 10.11
C ASN A 146 -12.24 -1.70 8.90
N TYR A 147 -11.11 -1.02 8.59
CA TYR A 147 -10.27 -1.35 7.44
C TYR A 147 -8.78 -1.26 7.76
N ILE A 148 -8.02 -2.05 7.05
CA ILE A 148 -6.55 -2.04 7.04
C ILE A 148 -6.08 -2.21 5.60
N TYR A 149 -4.89 -1.71 5.30
CA TYR A 149 -4.21 -1.94 4.03
C TYR A 149 -3.06 -2.93 4.23
N ILE A 150 -3.01 -3.95 3.40
CA ILE A 150 -1.89 -4.89 3.35
C ILE A 150 -1.19 -4.72 2.01
N VAL A 151 0.09 -4.44 2.05
CA VAL A 151 0.94 -4.32 0.86
C VAL A 151 2.12 -5.26 0.96
N THR A 152 2.36 -6.01 -0.10
CA THR A 152 3.51 -6.93 -0.18
C THR A 152 4.71 -6.20 -0.77
N PRO A 153 5.87 -6.21 -0.09
CA PRO A 153 7.10 -5.65 -0.63
C PRO A 153 7.55 -6.33 -1.93
N VAL A 154 8.29 -5.57 -2.73
CA VAL A 154 8.96 -6.06 -3.94
C VAL A 154 10.36 -6.53 -3.58
N ARG A 155 10.79 -7.67 -4.13
CA ARG A 155 12.16 -8.15 -3.95
C ARG A 155 13.12 -7.32 -4.77
N VAL A 156 14.04 -6.62 -4.12
CA VAL A 156 15.13 -5.85 -4.74
C VAL A 156 16.44 -6.11 -4.01
N VAL A 157 17.57 -5.85 -4.68
CA VAL A 157 18.89 -5.80 -4.05
C VAL A 157 19.10 -4.37 -3.56
N PHE A 158 19.45 -4.21 -2.27
CA PHE A 158 19.71 -2.91 -1.63
C PHE A 158 21.17 -2.52 -1.77
#